data_825c903b92c97ab1f132fb6c15b99d64
#
_entry.id   825c903b92c97ab1f132fb6c15b99d64
#
_cell.length_a   1.000
_cell.length_b   1.000
_cell.length_c   1.000
_cell.angle_alpha   90.00
_cell.angle_beta   90.00
_cell.angle_gamma   90.00
#
_symmetry.space_group_name_H-M   'P 1'
#
loop_
_entity.id
_entity.type
_entity.pdbx_description
1 polymer ?
#
loop_
_entity_poly.entity_id
_entity_poly.type
_entity_poly.pdbx_seq_one_letter_code
_entity_poly.pdbx_strand_id
1 'polypeptide(L)'
;MKLNLNSSDITIEDVNLQVEKSSRYIEGKVQVIITLKNSSKTLIYYVLKRPRNIDYDKGSRTLSIGLYEKELPQDIKVSFSRFEPEQVAILPDTTLQWQYLFPVWMKKITRPSGLREIVEVLNISDVQKVVCTVAYHTSPFRVKSSDGPEEVLVALSKWGETVSASFERKLTL
;
A
#
# COMPACT_ATOMS: atom_id res chain seq x y z
N MET A 1 23.14 -7.97 -28.26
CA MET A 1 22.49 -6.69 -28.00
C MET A 1 21.70 -6.83 -26.68
N LYS A 2 22.23 -6.35 -25.56
CA LYS A 2 21.54 -6.41 -24.28
C LYS A 2 20.54 -5.25 -24.24
N LEU A 3 19.26 -5.57 -24.29
CA LEU A 3 18.20 -4.61 -23.98
C LEU A 3 18.30 -4.29 -22.48
N ASN A 4 18.77 -3.09 -22.17
CA ASN A 4 18.64 -2.54 -20.81
C ASN A 4 17.17 -2.21 -20.58
N LEU A 5 16.44 -3.15 -19.96
CA LEU A 5 15.11 -2.94 -19.42
C LEU A 5 15.23 -2.29 -18.02
N ASN A 6 15.61 -1.03 -17.98
CA ASN A 6 15.78 -0.28 -16.74
C ASN A 6 15.01 1.04 -16.73
N SER A 7 13.74 1.01 -17.07
CA SER A 7 12.79 2.01 -16.59
C SER A 7 11.42 1.35 -16.54
N SER A 8 10.93 1.15 -15.33
CA SER A 8 9.53 0.82 -15.10
C SER A 8 8.67 1.91 -15.75
N ASP A 9 7.72 1.52 -16.60
CA ASP A 9 6.77 2.47 -17.18
C ASP A 9 5.80 3.04 -16.14
N ILE A 10 5.76 2.44 -14.97
CA ILE A 10 4.97 2.93 -13.83
C ILE A 10 5.88 3.68 -12.87
N THR A 11 5.53 4.92 -12.60
CA THR A 11 6.21 5.79 -11.64
C THR A 11 5.22 6.38 -10.65
N ILE A 12 5.68 6.61 -9.42
CA ILE A 12 4.96 7.41 -8.45
C ILE A 12 5.46 8.85 -8.61
N GLU A 13 4.62 9.72 -9.16
CA GLU A 13 5.01 11.12 -9.44
C GLU A 13 4.97 11.99 -8.19
N ASP A 14 3.98 11.74 -7.33
CA ASP A 14 3.81 12.56 -6.12
C ASP A 14 3.18 11.75 -4.98
N VAL A 15 3.62 12.06 -3.77
CA VAL A 15 2.99 11.64 -2.52
C VAL A 15 2.84 12.87 -1.65
N ASN A 16 1.61 13.30 -1.42
CA ASN A 16 1.31 14.46 -0.61
C ASN A 16 0.73 14.05 0.74
N LEU A 17 1.19 14.70 1.81
CA LEU A 17 0.81 14.41 3.18
C LEU A 17 0.16 15.64 3.81
N GLN A 18 -1.08 15.50 4.26
CA GLN A 18 -1.79 16.50 5.05
C GLN A 18 -2.24 15.90 6.37
N VAL A 19 -2.00 16.64 7.46
CA VAL A 19 -2.43 16.23 8.80
C VAL A 19 -3.44 17.24 9.31
N GLU A 20 -4.69 16.82 9.45
CA GLU A 20 -5.74 17.59 10.08
C GLU A 20 -5.81 17.28 11.56
N LYS A 21 -5.67 18.29 12.40
CA LYS A 21 -5.86 18.18 13.85
C LYS A 21 -7.22 18.76 14.19
N SER A 22 -8.12 17.96 14.74
CA SER A 22 -9.36 18.47 15.29
C SER A 22 -9.11 19.13 16.66
N SER A 23 -9.67 20.31 16.89
CA SER A 23 -9.52 21.05 18.16
C SER A 23 -10.39 20.53 19.30
N ARG A 24 -11.31 19.60 19.05
CA ARG A 24 -12.32 19.17 20.05
C ARG A 24 -12.21 17.73 20.53
N TYR A 25 -11.64 16.84 19.75
CA TYR A 25 -11.44 15.43 20.08
C TYR A 25 -10.20 14.90 19.32
N ILE A 26 -9.73 13.74 19.74
CA ILE A 26 -8.61 12.99 19.17
C ILE A 26 -8.93 12.50 17.70
N GLU A 27 -9.79 13.20 16.99
CA GLU A 27 -10.29 12.86 15.66
C GLU A 27 -9.56 13.64 14.57
N GLY A 28 -8.25 13.60 14.60
CA GLY A 28 -7.48 14.05 13.45
C GLY A 28 -7.43 12.97 12.37
N LYS A 29 -7.18 13.38 11.13
CA LYS A 29 -6.96 12.49 9.99
C LYS A 29 -5.63 12.80 9.34
N VAL A 30 -4.95 11.75 8.90
CA VAL A 30 -3.79 11.84 8.02
C VAL A 30 -4.27 11.54 6.61
N GLN A 31 -4.21 12.53 5.75
CA GLN A 31 -4.54 12.40 4.34
C GLN A 31 -3.26 12.15 3.56
N VAL A 32 -3.25 11.10 2.75
CA VAL A 32 -2.17 10.78 1.82
C VAL A 32 -2.74 10.75 0.41
N ILE A 33 -2.19 11.58 -0.46
CA ILE A 33 -2.53 11.61 -1.89
C ILE A 33 -1.37 10.99 -2.64
N ILE A 34 -1.64 9.98 -3.45
CA ILE A 34 -0.66 9.25 -4.26
C ILE A 34 -1.01 9.42 -5.71
N THR A 35 -0.05 9.88 -6.52
CA THR A 35 -0.20 10.04 -7.96
C THR A 35 0.69 9.05 -8.68
N LEU A 36 0.08 8.17 -9.47
CA LEU A 36 0.75 7.18 -10.32
C LEU A 36 0.63 7.56 -11.78
N LYS A 37 1.71 7.41 -12.52
CA LYS A 37 1.75 7.60 -13.96
C LYS A 37 2.15 6.34 -14.68
N ASN A 38 1.43 6.03 -15.75
CA ASN A 38 1.83 5.06 -16.76
C ASN A 38 2.43 5.83 -17.96
N SER A 39 3.74 5.76 -18.12
CA SER A 39 4.45 6.40 -19.24
C SER A 39 4.54 5.51 -20.48
N SER A 40 4.06 4.27 -20.42
CA SER A 40 3.94 3.41 -21.60
C SER A 40 2.93 4.01 -22.58
N LYS A 41 3.22 3.89 -23.87
CA LYS A 41 2.30 4.32 -24.93
C LYS A 41 1.31 3.26 -25.36
N THR A 42 1.53 2.02 -24.97
CA THR A 42 0.75 0.87 -25.49
C THR A 42 0.29 -0.09 -24.42
N LEU A 43 0.93 -0.13 -23.25
CA LEU A 43 0.63 -1.12 -22.22
C LEU A 43 -0.34 -0.57 -21.19
N ILE A 44 -1.31 -1.39 -20.83
CA ILE A 44 -2.19 -1.17 -19.68
C ILE A 44 -1.53 -1.85 -18.48
N TYR A 45 -1.45 -1.14 -17.37
CA TYR A 45 -1.00 -1.69 -16.11
C TYR A 45 -2.14 -1.78 -15.11
N TYR A 46 -2.11 -2.83 -14.30
CA TYR A 46 -3.05 -3.07 -13.22
C TYR A 46 -2.34 -2.88 -11.90
N VAL A 47 -2.99 -2.26 -10.95
CA VAL A 47 -2.49 -2.00 -9.60
C VAL A 47 -3.59 -2.27 -8.58
N LEU A 48 -3.21 -2.59 -7.35
CA LEU A 48 -4.19 -2.74 -6.27
C LEU A 48 -4.72 -1.36 -5.86
N LYS A 49 -6.03 -1.26 -5.66
CA LYS A 49 -6.69 -0.01 -5.31
C LYS A 49 -6.62 0.31 -3.81
N ARG A 50 -6.56 -0.72 -2.96
CA ARG A 50 -6.56 -0.56 -1.50
C ARG A 50 -5.22 -0.94 -0.89
N PRO A 51 -4.74 -0.19 0.11
CA PRO A 51 -3.58 -0.60 0.88
C PRO A 51 -3.82 -1.96 1.54
N ARG A 52 -2.83 -2.83 1.39
CA ARG A 52 -2.80 -4.15 2.02
C ARG A 52 -1.88 -4.17 3.23
N ASN A 53 -0.91 -3.28 3.24
CA ASN A 53 0.07 -3.18 4.30
C ASN A 53 0.15 -1.71 4.73
N ILE A 54 -0.08 -1.48 6.01
CA ILE A 54 0.06 -0.17 6.63
C ILE A 54 0.86 -0.37 7.90
N ASP A 55 1.95 0.35 8.03
CA ASP A 55 2.80 0.31 9.21
C ASP A 55 3.29 1.70 9.58
N TYR A 56 3.51 1.94 10.87
CA TYR A 56 4.05 3.18 11.37
C TYR A 56 5.22 2.92 12.29
N ASP A 57 6.38 3.44 11.91
CA ASP A 57 7.58 3.45 12.74
C ASP A 57 7.65 4.75 13.55
N LYS A 58 7.48 4.62 14.87
CA LYS A 58 7.54 5.75 15.80
C LYS A 58 8.94 6.38 15.86
N GLY A 59 9.99 5.60 15.68
CA GLY A 59 11.38 6.09 15.78
C GLY A 59 11.72 7.04 14.64
N SER A 60 11.40 6.66 13.42
CA SER A 60 11.61 7.49 12.22
C SER A 60 10.40 8.36 11.86
N ARG A 61 9.28 8.24 12.57
CA ARG A 61 7.99 8.89 12.27
C ARG A 61 7.55 8.65 10.83
N THR A 62 7.75 7.42 10.36
CA THR A 62 7.49 7.01 8.98
C THR A 62 6.23 6.18 8.89
N LEU A 63 5.27 6.62 8.07
CA LEU A 63 4.09 5.87 7.67
C LEU A 63 4.40 5.13 6.37
N SER A 64 4.35 3.82 6.40
CA SER A 64 4.53 2.96 5.23
C SER A 64 3.18 2.48 4.72
N ILE A 65 2.91 2.71 3.44
CA ILE A 65 1.68 2.32 2.75
C ILE A 65 2.05 1.39 1.62
N GLY A 66 1.57 0.15 1.68
CA GLY A 66 1.82 -0.86 0.67
C GLY A 66 0.55 -1.27 -0.08
N LEU A 67 0.50 -0.99 -1.39
CA LEU A 67 -0.49 -1.52 -2.32
C LEU A 67 0.06 -2.80 -2.96
N TYR A 68 0.48 -3.71 -2.14
CA TYR A 68 0.98 -5.04 -2.49
C TYR A 68 0.71 -6.01 -1.35
N GLU A 69 0.70 -7.31 -1.60
CA GLU A 69 0.59 -8.31 -0.54
C GLU A 69 1.99 -8.74 -0.09
N LYS A 70 2.22 -8.80 1.22
CA LYS A 70 3.44 -9.37 1.79
C LYS A 70 3.36 -10.89 1.74
N GLU A 71 4.52 -11.55 1.66
CA GLU A 71 4.58 -12.99 1.89
C GLU A 71 4.01 -13.32 3.27
N LEU A 72 3.15 -14.34 3.29
CA LEU A 72 2.60 -14.82 4.55
C LEU A 72 3.68 -15.54 5.36
N PRO A 73 3.82 -15.25 6.66
CA PRO A 73 4.59 -16.11 7.54
C PRO A 73 4.07 -17.55 7.49
N GLN A 74 4.95 -18.53 7.53
CA GLN A 74 4.63 -19.96 7.33
C GLN A 74 3.59 -20.52 8.30
N ASP A 75 3.33 -19.83 9.44
CA ASP A 75 2.48 -20.30 10.54
C ASP A 75 1.12 -19.57 10.63
N ILE A 76 0.78 -18.70 9.69
CA ILE A 76 -0.49 -17.97 9.73
C ILE A 76 -1.55 -18.72 8.95
N LYS A 77 -2.59 -19.16 9.66
CA LYS A 77 -3.84 -19.64 9.05
C LYS A 77 -4.74 -18.44 8.79
N VAL A 78 -5.09 -18.24 7.53
CA VAL A 78 -6.00 -17.17 7.11
C VAL A 78 -7.40 -17.75 6.92
N SER A 79 -8.38 -17.18 7.60
CA SER A 79 -9.78 -17.56 7.45
C SER A 79 -10.55 -16.43 6.77
N PHE A 80 -10.79 -16.58 5.46
CA PHE A 80 -11.67 -15.70 4.69
C PHE A 80 -12.67 -16.55 3.92
N SER A 81 -13.91 -16.06 3.76
CA SER A 81 -14.92 -16.74 2.97
C SER A 81 -14.77 -16.47 1.46
N ARG A 82 -14.30 -15.31 1.05
CA ARG A 82 -13.93 -14.91 -0.32
C ARG A 82 -13.00 -13.73 -0.27
N PHE A 83 -11.99 -13.73 -1.11
CA PHE A 83 -11.06 -12.62 -1.25
C PHE A 83 -10.83 -12.32 -2.73
N GLU A 84 -11.34 -11.18 -3.17
CA GLU A 84 -11.03 -10.62 -4.48
C GLU A 84 -10.38 -9.24 -4.26
N PRO A 85 -9.08 -9.07 -4.61
CA PRO A 85 -8.44 -7.78 -4.46
C PRO A 85 -9.03 -6.78 -5.47
N GLU A 86 -9.43 -5.61 -4.98
CA GLU A 86 -9.84 -4.53 -5.85
C GLU A 86 -8.64 -4.03 -6.64
N GLN A 87 -8.78 -3.99 -7.95
CA GLN A 87 -7.76 -3.54 -8.89
C GLN A 87 -8.28 -2.39 -9.73
N VAL A 88 -7.36 -1.62 -10.26
CA VAL A 88 -7.64 -0.57 -11.23
C VAL A 88 -6.64 -0.63 -12.36
N ALA A 89 -7.12 -0.39 -13.59
CA ALA A 89 -6.29 -0.29 -14.78
C ALA A 89 -5.79 1.15 -14.95
N ILE A 90 -4.50 1.30 -15.25
CA ILE A 90 -3.90 2.57 -15.65
C ILE A 90 -3.61 2.48 -17.14
N LEU A 91 -4.34 3.25 -17.91
CA LEU A 91 -4.23 3.29 -19.36
C LEU A 91 -2.89 3.92 -19.81
N PRO A 92 -2.45 3.67 -21.04
CA PRO A 92 -1.25 4.30 -21.58
C PRO A 92 -1.32 5.82 -21.50
N ASP A 93 -0.18 6.46 -21.23
CA ASP A 93 -0.02 7.92 -21.14
C ASP A 93 -1.04 8.59 -20.17
N THR A 94 -1.50 7.86 -19.15
CA THR A 94 -2.43 8.39 -18.17
C THR A 94 -1.85 8.43 -16.76
N THR A 95 -2.43 9.29 -15.96
CA THR A 95 -2.11 9.46 -14.54
C THR A 95 -3.34 9.11 -13.72
N LEU A 96 -3.15 8.39 -12.63
CA LEU A 96 -4.17 8.04 -11.67
C LEU A 96 -3.81 8.57 -10.30
N GLN A 97 -4.78 9.20 -9.63
CA GLN A 97 -4.59 9.77 -8.31
C GLN A 97 -5.53 9.08 -7.30
N TRP A 98 -4.99 8.74 -6.15
CA TRP A 98 -5.74 8.23 -5.01
C TRP A 98 -5.58 9.10 -3.79
N GLN A 99 -6.63 9.13 -3.00
CA GLN A 99 -6.64 9.75 -1.69
C GLN A 99 -6.98 8.71 -0.63
N TYR A 100 -6.09 8.59 0.36
CA TYR A 100 -6.31 7.76 1.53
C TYR A 100 -6.43 8.64 2.77
N LEU A 101 -7.41 8.30 3.61
CA LEU A 101 -7.64 8.96 4.90
C LEU A 101 -7.39 7.96 6.00
N PHE A 102 -6.39 8.23 6.84
CA PHE A 102 -6.08 7.42 8.00
C PHE A 102 -6.48 8.17 9.27
N PRO A 103 -7.15 7.49 10.24
CA PRO A 103 -7.34 8.09 11.54
C PRO A 103 -5.98 8.30 12.22
N VAL A 104 -5.79 9.39 12.97
CA VAL A 104 -4.52 9.62 13.70
C VAL A 104 -4.23 8.55 14.74
N TRP A 105 -5.27 7.84 15.20
CA TRP A 105 -5.16 6.70 16.09
C TRP A 105 -5.39 5.41 15.31
N MET A 106 -4.32 4.66 15.09
CA MET A 106 -4.37 3.37 14.38
C MET A 106 -4.20 2.23 15.38
N LYS A 107 -4.92 1.13 15.15
CA LYS A 107 -4.73 -0.12 15.88
C LYS A 107 -3.85 -1.06 15.06
N LYS A 108 -2.72 -1.45 15.64
CA LYS A 108 -1.86 -2.51 15.11
C LYS A 108 -2.14 -3.78 15.89
N ILE A 109 -2.63 -4.80 15.22
CA ILE A 109 -2.92 -6.10 15.83
C ILE A 109 -1.81 -7.05 15.41
N THR A 110 -1.07 -7.58 16.38
CA THR A 110 -0.05 -8.60 16.17
C THR A 110 -0.53 -9.90 16.78
N ARG A 111 -0.46 -10.98 16.02
CA ARG A 111 -0.81 -12.35 16.48
C ARG A 111 0.45 -13.22 16.45
N PRO A 112 1.26 -13.20 17.51
CA PRO A 112 2.37 -14.13 17.60
C PRO A 112 1.84 -15.56 17.66
N SER A 113 2.54 -16.49 17.00
CA SER A 113 2.17 -17.91 16.99
C SER A 113 1.93 -18.44 18.42
N GLY A 114 0.72 -18.94 18.68
CA GLY A 114 0.34 -19.55 19.97
C GLY A 114 0.07 -18.58 21.12
N LEU A 115 0.09 -17.28 20.91
CA LEU A 115 -0.14 -16.26 21.94
C LEU A 115 -1.44 -15.47 21.70
N ARG A 116 -1.85 -14.72 22.74
CA ARG A 116 -3.00 -13.79 22.62
C ARG A 116 -2.67 -12.65 21.64
N GLU A 117 -3.71 -12.11 21.02
CA GLU A 117 -3.58 -10.90 20.21
C GLU A 117 -2.98 -9.76 21.04
N ILE A 118 -1.95 -9.13 20.50
CA ILE A 118 -1.38 -7.91 21.04
C ILE A 118 -1.95 -6.76 20.23
N VAL A 119 -2.70 -5.87 20.89
CA VAL A 119 -3.24 -4.65 20.26
C VAL A 119 -2.41 -3.47 20.70
N GLU A 120 -1.71 -2.87 19.78
CA GLU A 120 -0.99 -1.61 19.98
C GLU A 120 -1.78 -0.46 19.37
N VAL A 121 -1.97 0.61 20.13
CA VAL A 121 -2.57 1.84 19.62
C VAL A 121 -1.45 2.81 19.26
N LEU A 122 -1.39 3.18 17.98
CA LEU A 122 -0.39 4.06 17.42
C LEU A 122 -1.00 5.44 17.14
N ASN A 123 -0.33 6.48 17.59
CA ASN A 123 -0.65 7.85 17.22
C ASN A 123 0.25 8.27 16.06
N ILE A 124 -0.35 8.53 14.90
CA ILE A 124 0.37 8.93 13.68
C ILE A 124 0.26 10.43 13.37
N SER A 125 -0.22 11.25 14.33
CA SER A 125 -0.37 12.71 14.12
C SER A 125 0.94 13.46 13.91
N ASP A 126 2.06 12.85 14.31
CA ASP A 126 3.41 13.39 14.20
C ASP A 126 4.20 12.82 13.00
N VAL A 127 3.51 12.17 12.06
CA VAL A 127 4.14 11.62 10.86
C VAL A 127 4.91 12.69 10.08
N GLN A 128 6.15 12.35 9.72
CA GLN A 128 7.05 13.24 8.99
C GLN A 128 7.41 12.71 7.61
N LYS A 129 7.37 11.39 7.48
CA LYS A 129 7.70 10.71 6.23
C LYS A 129 6.62 9.72 5.86
N VAL A 130 6.29 9.67 4.58
CA VAL A 130 5.45 8.61 4.00
C VAL A 130 6.26 7.86 2.97
N VAL A 131 6.22 6.54 3.03
CA VAL A 131 6.76 5.65 2.01
C VAL A 131 5.58 4.92 1.38
N CYS A 132 5.44 5.03 0.07
CA CYS A 132 4.43 4.32 -0.68
C CYS A 132 5.08 3.29 -1.59
N THR A 133 4.59 2.05 -1.56
CA THR A 133 5.03 0.97 -2.44
C THR A 133 3.82 0.38 -3.14
N VAL A 134 3.88 0.28 -4.46
CA VAL A 134 2.77 -0.19 -5.30
C VAL A 134 3.23 -1.38 -6.12
N ALA A 135 2.47 -2.47 -6.10
CA ALA A 135 2.65 -3.58 -7.03
C ALA A 135 1.86 -3.31 -8.32
N TYR A 136 2.46 -3.61 -9.46
CA TYR A 136 1.85 -3.43 -10.78
C TYR A 136 2.18 -4.58 -11.72
N HIS A 137 1.27 -4.85 -12.66
CA HIS A 137 1.44 -5.91 -13.67
C HIS A 137 0.66 -5.55 -14.94
N THR A 138 1.10 -6.06 -16.10
CA THR A 138 0.41 -5.89 -17.38
C THR A 138 -0.85 -6.76 -17.52
N SER A 139 -1.04 -7.72 -16.62
CA SER A 139 -2.23 -8.57 -16.56
C SER A 139 -2.91 -8.42 -15.21
N PRO A 140 -4.24 -8.37 -15.15
CA PRO A 140 -4.95 -8.30 -13.89
C PRO A 140 -4.73 -9.57 -13.06
N PHE A 141 -4.69 -9.43 -11.75
CA PHE A 141 -4.72 -10.56 -10.83
C PHE A 141 -6.07 -11.26 -10.95
N ARG A 142 -6.07 -12.57 -11.07
CA ARG A 142 -7.31 -13.37 -11.19
C ARG A 142 -7.28 -14.51 -10.18
N VAL A 143 -8.37 -14.65 -9.45
CA VAL A 143 -8.62 -15.76 -8.52
C VAL A 143 -9.33 -16.86 -9.30
N LYS A 144 -8.86 -18.08 -9.17
CA LYS A 144 -9.55 -19.25 -9.69
C LYS A 144 -10.62 -19.69 -8.68
N SER A 145 -11.71 -20.26 -9.17
CA SER A 145 -12.81 -20.72 -8.30
C SER A 145 -12.41 -21.84 -7.33
N SER A 146 -11.31 -22.53 -7.61
CA SER A 146 -10.76 -23.62 -6.78
C SER A 146 -9.76 -23.14 -5.74
N ASP A 147 -9.30 -21.87 -5.79
CA ASP A 147 -8.26 -21.36 -4.92
C ASP A 147 -8.82 -21.09 -3.52
N GLY A 148 -8.14 -21.59 -2.49
CA GLY A 148 -8.38 -21.23 -1.11
C GLY A 148 -7.81 -19.84 -0.79
N PRO A 149 -8.24 -19.22 0.33
CA PRO A 149 -7.80 -17.88 0.73
C PRO A 149 -6.27 -17.76 0.87
N GLU A 150 -5.64 -18.81 1.41
CA GLU A 150 -4.20 -18.86 1.59
C GLU A 150 -3.46 -18.89 0.25
N GLU A 151 -3.93 -19.72 -0.69
CA GLU A 151 -3.38 -19.81 -2.06
C GLU A 151 -3.48 -18.48 -2.80
N VAL A 152 -4.62 -17.79 -2.65
CA VAL A 152 -4.84 -16.46 -3.24
C VAL A 152 -3.84 -15.44 -2.69
N LEU A 153 -3.61 -15.41 -1.37
CA LEU A 153 -2.68 -14.48 -0.76
C LEU A 153 -1.23 -14.77 -1.17
N VAL A 154 -0.85 -16.06 -1.24
CA VAL A 154 0.49 -16.47 -1.73
C VAL A 154 0.67 -16.07 -3.20
N ALA A 155 -0.33 -16.27 -4.04
CA ALA A 155 -0.28 -15.86 -5.44
C ALA A 155 -0.19 -14.33 -5.58
N LEU A 156 -0.96 -13.59 -4.77
CA LEU A 156 -0.96 -12.12 -4.77
C LEU A 156 0.36 -11.54 -4.27
N SER A 157 1.02 -12.18 -3.28
CA SER A 157 2.33 -11.73 -2.78
C SER A 157 3.44 -11.82 -3.82
N LYS A 158 3.25 -12.65 -4.84
CA LYS A 158 4.17 -12.84 -5.97
C LYS A 158 3.70 -12.14 -7.26
N TRP A 159 2.57 -11.44 -7.19
CA TRP A 159 2.01 -10.79 -8.35
C TRP A 159 2.66 -9.44 -8.63
N GLY A 160 3.24 -9.32 -9.81
CA GLY A 160 3.76 -8.09 -10.34
C GLY A 160 5.14 -7.68 -9.82
N GLU A 161 5.55 -6.52 -10.26
CA GLU A 161 6.73 -5.81 -9.81
C GLU A 161 6.32 -4.68 -8.87
N THR A 162 7.26 -4.14 -8.09
CA THR A 162 6.97 -3.05 -7.16
C THR A 162 7.73 -1.79 -7.52
N VAL A 163 7.08 -0.65 -7.33
CA VAL A 163 7.70 0.68 -7.38
C VAL A 163 7.43 1.39 -6.05
N SER A 164 8.43 2.12 -5.56
CA SER A 164 8.32 2.85 -4.29
C SER A 164 8.71 4.31 -4.47
N ALA A 165 8.04 5.18 -3.72
CA ALA A 165 8.43 6.58 -3.57
C ALA A 165 8.26 7.00 -2.10
N SER A 166 8.99 8.01 -1.70
CA SER A 166 8.90 8.59 -0.37
C SER A 166 8.70 10.09 -0.44
N PHE A 167 7.93 10.60 0.50
CA PHE A 167 7.72 12.02 0.75
C PHE A 167 8.15 12.33 2.19
N GLU A 168 8.92 13.39 2.35
CA GLU A 168 9.30 13.92 3.66
C GLU A 168 8.70 15.30 3.85
N ARG A 169 7.99 15.48 4.96
CA ARG A 169 7.47 16.80 5.33
C ARG A 169 8.64 17.68 5.75
N LYS A 170 8.87 18.78 5.03
CA LYS A 170 9.81 19.81 5.49
C LYS A 170 9.23 20.42 6.75
N LEU A 171 9.93 20.25 7.87
CA LEU A 171 9.64 21.02 9.08
C LEU A 171 9.94 22.48 8.77
N THR A 172 8.90 23.31 8.69
CA THR A 172 9.08 24.76 8.76
C THR A 172 9.45 25.07 10.20
N LEU A 173 10.71 25.37 10.44
CA LEU A 173 11.21 25.90 11.73
C LEU A 173 10.60 27.26 11.99
#